data_369d43cc98b817670b9b320249be1a26
#
_entry.id   369d43cc98b817670b9b320249be1a26
#
_cell.length_a   1.000
_cell.length_b   1.000
_cell.length_c   1.000
_cell.angle_alpha   90.00
_cell.angle_beta   90.00
_cell.angle_gamma   90.00
#
_symmetry.space_group_name_H-M   'P 1'
#
loop_
_entity.id
_entity.type
_entity.pdbx_description
1 polymer ?
#
loop_
_entity_poly.entity_id
_entity_poly.type
_entity_poly.pdbx_seq_one_letter_code
_entity_poly.pdbx_strand_id
1 'polypeptide(L)'
;MPPLPVVCVSGIRKVYGRTVAVDNVSFEVVEGEIFGLIGPNGAGKTTTMECVEGIRTPERGSISVLGLDPFADVYALQDRIGVQLQEAQLQKRIKVWEVVDLWASLYRTSVDGPALLEQLGLAEKQNAWFMTLSGGQKQRLFIALALINDPEVVFLDELTTGLDPQARRAIWDLVRGIRDRGKTVFMTTHLMEEAERLCDRVAIIEHGRVIDLDTPGGLVRRHCPERTVVVATAGPGAEERFGVLAGVDAVTRRDDRVTIRGRGDDLVTDVIQCLSEHHIRVTDFRTTVPTLEDVFLKLTGHSIRD
;
A
#
# COMPACT_ATOMS: atom_id res chain seq x y z
N MET A 1 -5.10 -22.89 -10.76
CA MET A 1 -6.11 -21.98 -11.34
C MET A 1 -5.65 -20.57 -11.04
N PRO A 2 -5.88 -19.58 -11.90
CA PRO A 2 -5.66 -18.20 -11.49
C PRO A 2 -6.54 -17.89 -10.26
N PRO A 3 -6.05 -17.06 -9.32
CA PRO A 3 -6.85 -16.68 -8.16
C PRO A 3 -8.13 -15.96 -8.62
N LEU A 4 -9.25 -16.24 -7.94
CA LEU A 4 -10.54 -15.66 -8.28
C LEU A 4 -10.65 -14.22 -7.74
N PRO A 5 -11.25 -13.29 -8.48
CA PRO A 5 -11.49 -11.96 -7.95
C PRO A 5 -12.55 -12.02 -6.84
N VAL A 6 -12.19 -11.48 -5.67
CA VAL A 6 -13.09 -11.36 -4.51
C VAL A 6 -13.70 -9.96 -4.37
N VAL A 7 -13.08 -8.95 -5.00
CA VAL A 7 -13.68 -7.62 -5.17
C VAL A 7 -13.63 -7.28 -6.66
N CYS A 8 -14.78 -6.94 -7.23
CA CYS A 8 -14.90 -6.47 -8.61
C CYS A 8 -15.58 -5.11 -8.62
N VAL A 9 -14.91 -4.12 -9.17
CA VAL A 9 -15.41 -2.75 -9.32
C VAL A 9 -15.42 -2.42 -10.81
N SER A 10 -16.58 -2.02 -11.35
CA SER A 10 -16.73 -1.73 -12.77
C SER A 10 -17.43 -0.38 -12.99
N GLY A 11 -16.66 0.58 -13.51
CA GLY A 11 -17.16 1.87 -13.99
C GLY A 11 -17.86 2.72 -12.94
N ILE A 12 -17.48 2.61 -11.66
CA ILE A 12 -18.15 3.37 -10.60
C ILE A 12 -17.93 4.86 -10.73
N ARG A 13 -18.99 5.63 -10.42
CA ARG A 13 -18.96 7.08 -10.37
C ARG A 13 -19.65 7.58 -9.12
N LYS A 14 -18.99 8.52 -8.41
CA LYS A 14 -19.52 9.17 -7.21
C LYS A 14 -19.35 10.68 -7.26
N VAL A 15 -20.43 11.41 -6.97
CA VAL A 15 -20.48 12.86 -7.04
C VAL A 15 -20.99 13.45 -5.73
N TYR A 16 -20.37 14.52 -5.25
CA TYR A 16 -20.81 15.31 -4.11
C TYR A 16 -21.10 16.75 -4.56
N GLY A 17 -22.37 17.08 -4.72
CA GLY A 17 -22.78 18.37 -5.26
C GLY A 17 -22.22 18.60 -6.67
N ARG A 18 -21.19 19.44 -6.80
CA ARG A 18 -20.51 19.70 -8.10
C ARG A 18 -19.17 18.95 -8.24
N THR A 19 -18.70 18.32 -7.19
CA THR A 19 -17.40 17.63 -7.18
C THR A 19 -17.57 16.18 -7.56
N VAL A 20 -16.91 15.76 -8.62
CA VAL A 20 -16.80 14.35 -9.00
C VAL A 20 -15.65 13.74 -8.21
N ALA A 21 -15.96 12.94 -7.20
CA ALA A 21 -14.97 12.31 -6.33
C ALA A 21 -14.42 11.01 -6.93
N VAL A 22 -15.26 10.26 -7.66
CA VAL A 22 -14.89 9.03 -8.35
C VAL A 22 -15.50 9.09 -9.75
N ASP A 23 -14.71 8.82 -10.79
CA ASP A 23 -15.10 8.94 -12.18
C ASP A 23 -14.62 7.75 -13.01
N ASN A 24 -15.54 6.81 -13.27
CA ASN A 24 -15.30 5.62 -14.08
C ASN A 24 -14.16 4.71 -13.56
N VAL A 25 -14.13 4.47 -12.24
CA VAL A 25 -13.12 3.63 -11.60
C VAL A 25 -13.49 2.15 -11.80
N SER A 26 -12.51 1.36 -12.26
CA SER A 26 -12.62 -0.09 -12.43
C SER A 26 -11.34 -0.77 -11.99
N PHE A 27 -11.46 -1.84 -11.20
CA PHE A 27 -10.37 -2.72 -10.80
C PHE A 27 -10.93 -4.02 -10.21
N GLU A 28 -10.03 -4.99 -10.04
CA GLU A 28 -10.33 -6.26 -9.37
C GLU A 28 -9.28 -6.53 -8.29
N VAL A 29 -9.73 -7.10 -7.17
CA VAL A 29 -8.87 -7.61 -6.10
C VAL A 29 -9.02 -9.13 -6.07
N VAL A 30 -7.89 -9.85 -6.08
CA VAL A 30 -7.89 -11.31 -6.06
C VAL A 30 -7.75 -11.87 -4.64
N GLU A 31 -8.20 -13.10 -4.44
CA GLU A 31 -8.14 -13.76 -3.14
C GLU A 31 -6.69 -13.87 -2.63
N GLY A 32 -6.49 -13.52 -1.36
CA GLY A 32 -5.22 -13.67 -0.64
C GLY A 32 -4.15 -12.62 -0.98
N GLU A 33 -4.47 -11.59 -1.79
CA GLU A 33 -3.53 -10.48 -2.03
C GLU A 33 -3.70 -9.34 -1.04
N ILE A 34 -2.65 -8.53 -0.91
CA ILE A 34 -2.73 -7.16 -0.38
C ILE A 34 -2.82 -6.22 -1.57
N PHE A 35 -4.00 -5.65 -1.78
CA PHE A 35 -4.26 -4.67 -2.84
C PHE A 35 -4.24 -3.25 -2.29
N GLY A 36 -3.48 -2.35 -2.92
CA GLY A 36 -3.36 -0.95 -2.54
C GLY A 36 -4.06 -0.01 -3.53
N LEU A 37 -4.95 0.85 -3.04
CA LEU A 37 -5.43 2.00 -3.78
C LEU A 37 -4.64 3.23 -3.32
N ILE A 38 -3.73 3.73 -4.16
CA ILE A 38 -2.74 4.74 -3.80
C ILE A 38 -2.95 6.04 -4.56
N GLY A 39 -2.68 7.16 -3.90
CA GLY A 39 -2.83 8.49 -4.51
C GLY A 39 -2.83 9.59 -3.46
N PRO A 40 -2.83 10.87 -3.87
CA PRO A 40 -2.80 12.01 -2.96
C PRO A 40 -4.10 12.16 -2.17
N ASN A 41 -4.09 13.06 -1.20
CA ASN A 41 -5.30 13.43 -0.48
C ASN A 41 -6.31 14.06 -1.45
N GLY A 42 -7.57 13.66 -1.33
CA GLY A 42 -8.63 14.11 -2.24
C GLY A 42 -8.69 13.40 -3.59
N ALA A 43 -7.82 12.41 -3.87
CA ALA A 43 -7.84 11.65 -5.13
C ALA A 43 -9.07 10.74 -5.30
N GLY A 44 -9.87 10.53 -4.25
CA GLY A 44 -11.06 9.66 -4.28
C GLY A 44 -10.88 8.28 -3.64
N LYS A 45 -9.74 8.01 -2.96
CA LYS A 45 -9.42 6.71 -2.34
C LYS A 45 -10.49 6.27 -1.33
N THR A 46 -10.69 7.07 -0.27
CA THR A 46 -11.68 6.78 0.79
C THR A 46 -13.08 6.65 0.20
N THR A 47 -13.49 7.55 -0.71
CA THR A 47 -14.80 7.45 -1.38
C THR A 47 -14.94 6.17 -2.18
N THR A 48 -13.91 5.73 -2.87
CA THR A 48 -13.92 4.46 -3.62
C THR A 48 -14.04 3.28 -2.65
N MET A 49 -13.26 3.27 -1.57
CA MET A 49 -13.31 2.22 -0.55
C MET A 49 -14.68 2.17 0.13
N GLU A 50 -15.24 3.32 0.56
CA GLU A 50 -16.59 3.40 1.15
C GLU A 50 -17.69 2.89 0.19
N CYS A 51 -17.51 3.07 -1.13
CA CYS A 51 -18.43 2.48 -2.11
C CYS A 51 -18.32 0.94 -2.13
N VAL A 52 -17.09 0.40 -2.08
CA VAL A 52 -16.85 -1.05 -2.07
C VAL A 52 -17.36 -1.70 -0.78
N GLU A 53 -17.22 -1.03 0.35
CA GLU A 53 -17.73 -1.46 1.66
C GLU A 53 -19.27 -1.41 1.78
N GLY A 54 -19.96 -0.80 0.78
CA GLY A 54 -21.42 -0.60 0.82
C GLY A 54 -21.88 0.57 1.69
N ILE A 55 -20.95 1.40 2.19
CA ILE A 55 -21.25 2.60 3.01
C ILE A 55 -21.81 3.72 2.13
N ARG A 56 -21.34 3.83 0.89
CA ARG A 56 -21.76 4.88 -0.05
C ARG A 56 -22.19 4.30 -1.39
N THR A 57 -23.40 4.60 -1.79
CA THR A 57 -23.94 4.18 -3.09
C THR A 57 -23.36 5.04 -4.20
N PRO A 58 -22.69 4.45 -5.23
CA PRO A 58 -22.28 5.18 -6.42
C PRO A 58 -23.49 5.53 -7.29
N GLU A 59 -23.40 6.59 -8.09
CA GLU A 59 -24.46 6.97 -9.04
C GLU A 59 -24.47 6.08 -10.30
N ARG A 60 -23.32 5.44 -10.61
CA ARG A 60 -23.17 4.53 -11.77
C ARG A 60 -22.13 3.46 -11.46
N GLY A 61 -22.17 2.41 -12.30
CA GLY A 61 -21.27 1.28 -12.21
C GLY A 61 -21.83 0.17 -11.34
N SER A 62 -21.04 -0.86 -11.14
CA SER A 62 -21.39 -2.02 -10.32
C SER A 62 -20.23 -2.43 -9.43
N ILE A 63 -20.56 -3.00 -8.28
CA ILE A 63 -19.60 -3.50 -7.31
C ILE A 63 -20.06 -4.88 -6.88
N SER A 64 -19.12 -5.81 -6.79
CA SER A 64 -19.34 -7.11 -6.17
C SER A 64 -18.20 -7.39 -5.20
N VAL A 65 -18.52 -7.81 -3.99
CA VAL A 65 -17.57 -8.23 -2.96
C VAL A 65 -17.94 -9.63 -2.50
N LEU A 66 -17.02 -10.58 -2.64
CA LEU A 66 -17.27 -12.01 -2.36
C LEU A 66 -18.48 -12.59 -3.12
N GLY A 67 -18.74 -12.07 -4.34
CA GLY A 67 -19.89 -12.44 -5.15
C GLY A 67 -21.22 -11.81 -4.73
N LEU A 68 -21.22 -10.94 -3.70
CA LEU A 68 -22.39 -10.24 -3.17
C LEU A 68 -22.44 -8.79 -3.64
N ASP A 69 -23.65 -8.25 -3.78
CA ASP A 69 -23.88 -6.81 -4.01
C ASP A 69 -23.83 -6.09 -2.65
N PRO A 70 -22.92 -5.11 -2.43
CA PRO A 70 -22.79 -4.41 -1.15
C PRO A 70 -24.04 -3.65 -0.69
N PHE A 71 -24.97 -3.39 -1.61
CA PHE A 71 -26.20 -2.62 -1.33
C PHE A 71 -27.46 -3.50 -1.23
N ALA A 72 -27.47 -4.65 -1.90
CA ALA A 72 -28.56 -5.62 -1.83
C ALA A 72 -28.35 -6.65 -0.71
N ASP A 73 -27.11 -7.12 -0.53
CA ASP A 73 -26.75 -8.23 0.36
C ASP A 73 -26.04 -7.74 1.64
N VAL A 74 -26.38 -6.54 2.14
CA VAL A 74 -25.67 -5.82 3.22
C VAL A 74 -25.31 -6.70 4.41
N TYR A 75 -26.27 -7.39 5.00
CA TYR A 75 -26.05 -8.20 6.21
C TYR A 75 -25.17 -9.45 5.93
N ALA A 76 -25.38 -10.08 4.78
CA ALA A 76 -24.56 -11.24 4.38
C ALA A 76 -23.11 -10.84 4.12
N LEU A 77 -22.90 -9.65 3.57
CA LEU A 77 -21.56 -9.11 3.32
C LEU A 77 -20.88 -8.67 4.63
N GLN A 78 -21.58 -7.97 5.52
CA GLN A 78 -21.03 -7.49 6.80
C GLN A 78 -20.51 -8.61 7.69
N ASP A 79 -21.10 -9.80 7.66
CA ASP A 79 -20.62 -10.97 8.39
C ASP A 79 -19.27 -11.51 7.85
N ARG A 80 -18.88 -11.14 6.60
CA ARG A 80 -17.73 -11.68 5.88
C ARG A 80 -16.60 -10.68 5.62
N ILE A 81 -16.84 -9.40 5.87
CA ILE A 81 -15.82 -8.36 5.72
C ILE A 81 -15.46 -7.75 7.05
N GLY A 82 -14.24 -7.24 7.15
CA GLY A 82 -13.77 -6.43 8.26
C GLY A 82 -13.41 -5.03 7.77
N VAL A 83 -13.87 -4.00 8.48
CA VAL A 83 -13.65 -2.61 8.07
C VAL A 83 -12.98 -1.84 9.19
N GLN A 84 -11.86 -1.20 8.86
CA GLN A 84 -11.21 -0.21 9.74
C GLN A 84 -11.35 1.16 9.08
N LEU A 85 -12.14 2.04 9.68
CA LEU A 85 -12.40 3.39 9.20
C LEU A 85 -11.28 4.35 9.57
N GLN A 86 -11.01 5.34 8.70
CA GLN A 86 -9.97 6.36 8.89
C GLN A 86 -10.17 7.16 10.19
N GLU A 87 -11.39 7.58 10.49
CA GLU A 87 -11.74 8.38 11.66
C GLU A 87 -12.60 7.59 12.67
N ALA A 88 -12.09 6.46 13.15
CA ALA A 88 -12.78 5.74 14.21
C ALA A 88 -12.48 6.36 15.58
N GLN A 89 -13.52 6.79 16.29
CA GLN A 89 -13.41 7.28 17.67
C GLN A 89 -14.25 6.42 18.59
N LEU A 90 -13.60 5.88 19.61
CA LEU A 90 -14.26 5.17 20.69
C LEU A 90 -14.47 6.07 21.89
N GLN A 91 -15.41 5.69 22.76
CA GLN A 91 -15.63 6.40 24.01
C GLN A 91 -14.34 6.44 24.85
N LYS A 92 -13.95 7.62 25.35
CA LYS A 92 -12.65 7.84 26.01
C LYS A 92 -12.36 6.88 27.17
N ARG A 93 -13.38 6.55 27.97
CA ARG A 93 -13.31 5.68 29.16
C ARG A 93 -13.89 4.30 28.94
N ILE A 94 -13.85 3.77 27.72
CA ILE A 94 -14.11 2.35 27.45
C ILE A 94 -12.81 1.59 27.58
N LYS A 95 -12.81 0.40 28.18
CA LYS A 95 -11.65 -0.47 28.26
C LYS A 95 -11.47 -1.24 26.96
N VAL A 96 -10.25 -1.66 26.67
CA VAL A 96 -9.91 -2.41 25.47
C VAL A 96 -10.76 -3.70 25.38
N TRP A 97 -10.86 -4.48 26.45
CA TRP A 97 -11.67 -5.71 26.46
C TRP A 97 -13.17 -5.42 26.28
N GLU A 98 -13.69 -4.31 26.84
CA GLU A 98 -15.12 -3.95 26.73
C GLU A 98 -15.50 -3.64 25.28
N VAL A 99 -14.62 -2.96 24.54
CA VAL A 99 -14.89 -2.68 23.12
C VAL A 99 -14.77 -3.92 22.26
N VAL A 100 -13.81 -4.81 22.55
CA VAL A 100 -13.67 -6.08 21.82
C VAL A 100 -14.90 -6.97 22.05
N ASP A 101 -15.37 -7.09 23.29
CA ASP A 101 -16.56 -7.85 23.64
C ASP A 101 -17.82 -7.25 23.00
N LEU A 102 -17.96 -5.91 23.03
CA LEU A 102 -19.05 -5.22 22.36
C LEU A 102 -19.08 -5.50 20.86
N TRP A 103 -17.91 -5.39 20.16
CA TRP A 103 -17.84 -5.69 18.72
C TRP A 103 -18.15 -7.15 18.43
N ALA A 104 -17.60 -8.08 19.22
CA ALA A 104 -17.89 -9.51 19.10
C ALA A 104 -19.39 -9.80 19.17
N SER A 105 -20.12 -9.08 20.04
CA SER A 105 -21.56 -9.25 20.22
C SER A 105 -22.43 -8.79 19.04
N LEU A 106 -21.86 -8.02 18.10
CA LEU A 106 -22.57 -7.54 16.90
C LEU A 106 -22.63 -8.61 15.79
N TYR A 107 -21.79 -9.64 15.86
CA TYR A 107 -21.70 -10.69 14.86
C TYR A 107 -22.24 -12.03 15.35
N ARG A 108 -22.69 -12.87 14.43
CA ARG A 108 -23.18 -14.22 14.75
C ARG A 108 -22.06 -15.14 15.25
N THR A 109 -20.89 -14.96 14.70
CA THR A 109 -19.67 -15.68 15.08
C THR A 109 -18.53 -14.66 15.24
N SER A 110 -17.70 -14.87 16.24
CA SER A 110 -16.52 -14.05 16.49
C SER A 110 -15.35 -14.93 16.93
N VAL A 111 -14.12 -14.43 16.71
CA VAL A 111 -12.92 -15.05 17.25
C VAL A 111 -12.80 -14.79 18.75
N ASP A 112 -11.97 -15.57 19.43
CA ASP A 112 -11.66 -15.32 20.84
C ASP A 112 -10.95 -13.98 21.01
N GLY A 113 -11.63 -13.03 21.66
CA GLY A 113 -11.15 -11.66 21.85
C GLY A 113 -9.81 -11.56 22.57
N PRO A 114 -9.60 -12.23 23.72
CA PRO A 114 -8.30 -12.33 24.40
C PRO A 114 -7.17 -12.83 23.50
N ALA A 115 -7.38 -13.92 22.76
CA ALA A 115 -6.38 -14.46 21.84
C ALA A 115 -6.06 -13.47 20.70
N LEU A 116 -7.08 -12.76 20.18
CA LEU A 116 -6.88 -11.71 19.17
C LEU A 116 -6.06 -10.54 19.72
N LEU A 117 -6.33 -10.10 20.95
CA LEU A 117 -5.55 -9.04 21.61
C LEU A 117 -4.10 -9.47 21.85
N GLU A 118 -3.85 -10.74 22.18
CA GLU A 118 -2.50 -11.27 22.31
C GLU A 118 -1.75 -11.25 20.97
N GLN A 119 -2.36 -11.73 19.89
CA GLN A 119 -1.80 -11.71 18.53
C GLN A 119 -1.41 -10.30 18.06
N LEU A 120 -2.18 -9.29 18.48
CA LEU A 120 -1.96 -7.89 18.13
C LEU A 120 -1.08 -7.13 19.14
N GLY A 121 -0.53 -7.82 20.15
CA GLY A 121 0.35 -7.23 21.15
C GLY A 121 -0.37 -6.25 22.09
N LEU A 122 -1.64 -6.51 22.39
CA LEU A 122 -2.49 -5.71 23.28
C LEU A 122 -2.93 -6.42 24.55
N ALA A 123 -2.46 -7.65 24.80
CA ALA A 123 -2.87 -8.45 25.98
C ALA A 123 -2.68 -7.69 27.30
N GLU A 124 -1.52 -7.07 27.51
CA GLU A 124 -1.24 -6.29 28.72
C GLU A 124 -2.08 -5.02 28.84
N LYS A 125 -2.72 -4.57 27.76
CA LYS A 125 -3.56 -3.37 27.68
C LYS A 125 -5.05 -3.66 27.73
N GLN A 126 -5.48 -4.92 27.89
CA GLN A 126 -6.89 -5.30 27.90
C GLN A 126 -7.74 -4.49 28.90
N ASN A 127 -7.19 -4.17 30.07
CA ASN A 127 -7.84 -3.38 31.12
C ASN A 127 -7.59 -1.87 31.03
N ALA A 128 -6.78 -1.40 30.06
CA ALA A 128 -6.51 0.02 29.87
C ALA A 128 -7.70 0.74 29.23
N TRP A 129 -7.88 2.01 29.56
CA TRP A 129 -8.86 2.85 28.88
C TRP A 129 -8.36 3.26 27.51
N PHE A 130 -9.25 3.32 26.52
CA PHE A 130 -8.93 3.74 25.15
C PHE A 130 -8.14 5.04 25.08
N MET A 131 -8.52 6.04 25.90
CA MET A 131 -7.83 7.32 25.93
C MET A 131 -6.35 7.24 26.35
N THR A 132 -5.94 6.21 27.06
CA THR A 132 -4.57 6.03 27.55
C THR A 132 -3.66 5.27 26.59
N LEU A 133 -4.21 4.76 25.50
CA LEU A 133 -3.45 4.05 24.47
C LEU A 133 -2.64 5.02 23.62
N SER A 134 -1.41 4.61 23.25
CA SER A 134 -0.62 5.31 22.22
C SER A 134 -1.30 5.22 20.85
N GLY A 135 -0.87 6.07 19.89
CA GLY A 135 -1.41 6.03 18.53
C GLY A 135 -1.31 4.63 17.89
N GLY A 136 -0.13 4.00 17.98
CA GLY A 136 0.05 2.64 17.46
C GLY A 136 -0.78 1.58 18.17
N GLN A 137 -1.04 1.73 19.50
CA GLN A 137 -1.91 0.82 20.24
C GLN A 137 -3.37 0.99 19.85
N LYS A 138 -3.83 2.23 19.63
CA LYS A 138 -5.17 2.51 19.10
C LYS A 138 -5.36 1.89 17.72
N GLN A 139 -4.37 2.04 16.86
CA GLN A 139 -4.41 1.47 15.51
C GLN A 139 -4.51 -0.07 15.54
N ARG A 140 -3.71 -0.73 16.39
CA ARG A 140 -3.82 -2.18 16.59
C ARG A 140 -5.19 -2.60 17.13
N LEU A 141 -5.79 -1.80 18.02
CA LEU A 141 -7.15 -2.06 18.50
C LEU A 141 -8.18 -1.95 17.36
N PHE A 142 -8.10 -0.92 16.49
CA PHE A 142 -9.00 -0.81 15.35
C PHE A 142 -8.83 -1.98 14.35
N ILE A 143 -7.61 -2.46 14.15
CA ILE A 143 -7.36 -3.68 13.39
C ILE A 143 -7.99 -4.90 14.08
N ALA A 144 -7.89 -5.01 15.43
CA ALA A 144 -8.56 -6.08 16.17
C ALA A 144 -10.08 -6.08 15.93
N LEU A 145 -10.69 -4.91 15.99
CA LEU A 145 -12.14 -4.77 15.75
C LEU A 145 -12.53 -5.16 14.32
N ALA A 146 -11.68 -4.84 13.33
CA ALA A 146 -11.89 -5.25 11.94
C ALA A 146 -11.67 -6.76 11.71
N LEU A 147 -11.03 -7.47 12.63
CA LEU A 147 -10.76 -8.90 12.51
C LEU A 147 -11.67 -9.77 13.40
N ILE A 148 -12.53 -9.17 14.22
CA ILE A 148 -13.27 -9.87 15.27
C ILE A 148 -14.24 -10.93 14.73
N ASN A 149 -14.81 -10.73 13.54
CA ASN A 149 -15.72 -11.64 12.86
C ASN A 149 -15.03 -12.65 11.93
N ASP A 150 -13.69 -12.78 12.00
CA ASP A 150 -12.87 -13.64 11.12
C ASP A 150 -13.12 -13.42 9.62
N PRO A 151 -13.02 -12.18 9.13
CA PRO A 151 -13.43 -11.80 7.79
C PRO A 151 -12.61 -12.49 6.70
N GLU A 152 -13.17 -12.62 5.49
CA GLU A 152 -12.47 -13.07 4.30
C GLU A 152 -11.72 -11.92 3.61
N VAL A 153 -12.30 -10.71 3.66
CA VAL A 153 -11.71 -9.48 3.12
C VAL A 153 -11.64 -8.41 4.23
N VAL A 154 -10.49 -7.77 4.38
CA VAL A 154 -10.26 -6.69 5.35
C VAL A 154 -9.98 -5.40 4.60
N PHE A 155 -10.75 -4.35 4.90
CA PHE A 155 -10.60 -3.00 4.39
C PHE A 155 -9.88 -2.13 5.42
N LEU A 156 -8.81 -1.45 4.98
CA LEU A 156 -7.90 -0.71 5.86
C LEU A 156 -7.63 0.68 5.25
N ASP A 157 -8.27 1.72 5.80
CA ASP A 157 -8.13 3.09 5.27
C ASP A 157 -7.04 3.86 6.01
N GLU A 158 -5.97 4.25 5.29
CA GLU A 158 -4.86 5.10 5.75
C GLU A 158 -4.26 4.69 7.12
N LEU A 159 -3.97 3.42 7.29
CA LEU A 159 -3.59 2.77 8.56
C LEU A 159 -2.47 3.43 9.34
N THR A 160 -1.48 4.00 8.67
CA THR A 160 -0.22 4.41 9.32
C THR A 160 -0.03 5.91 9.37
N THR A 161 -1.06 6.68 8.98
CA THR A 161 -1.04 8.13 9.01
C THR A 161 -0.84 8.63 10.45
N GLY A 162 0.16 9.51 10.64
CA GLY A 162 0.48 10.09 11.94
C GLY A 162 1.24 9.18 12.91
N LEU A 163 1.61 7.96 12.50
CA LEU A 163 2.43 7.05 13.31
C LEU A 163 3.93 7.34 13.13
N ASP A 164 4.68 7.13 14.21
CA ASP A 164 6.13 7.12 14.14
C ASP A 164 6.66 5.93 13.30
N PRO A 165 7.91 5.97 12.79
CA PRO A 165 8.46 4.92 11.93
C PRO A 165 8.48 3.52 12.55
N GLN A 166 8.64 3.41 13.87
CA GLN A 166 8.66 2.10 14.55
C GLN A 166 7.25 1.51 14.64
N ALA A 167 6.27 2.33 15.05
CA ALA A 167 4.87 1.93 15.10
C ALA A 167 4.37 1.54 13.70
N ARG A 168 4.74 2.30 12.66
CA ARG A 168 4.40 2.00 11.27
C ARG A 168 4.89 0.62 10.83
N ARG A 169 6.16 0.28 11.07
CA ARG A 169 6.72 -1.04 10.73
C ARG A 169 5.96 -2.17 11.43
N ALA A 170 5.64 -1.99 12.71
CA ALA A 170 4.89 -2.98 13.47
C ALA A 170 3.46 -3.20 12.90
N ILE A 171 2.81 -2.15 12.38
CA ILE A 171 1.53 -2.28 11.66
C ILE A 171 1.72 -3.01 10.33
N TRP A 172 2.77 -2.73 9.58
CA TRP A 172 3.07 -3.46 8.34
C TRP A 172 3.24 -4.96 8.55
N ASP A 173 3.93 -5.35 9.62
CA ASP A 173 4.09 -6.77 9.96
C ASP A 173 2.74 -7.42 10.33
N LEU A 174 1.85 -6.67 11.02
CA LEU A 174 0.50 -7.14 11.29
C LEU A 174 -0.32 -7.35 10.00
N VAL A 175 -0.26 -6.41 9.07
CA VAL A 175 -0.98 -6.50 7.78
C VAL A 175 -0.49 -7.71 6.98
N ARG A 176 0.83 -7.94 6.92
CA ARG A 176 1.37 -9.16 6.30
C ARG A 176 0.86 -10.42 7.00
N GLY A 177 0.86 -10.43 8.33
CA GLY A 177 0.33 -11.55 9.11
C GLY A 177 -1.16 -11.81 8.87
N ILE A 178 -1.97 -10.80 8.52
CA ILE A 178 -3.37 -10.97 8.12
C ILE A 178 -3.44 -11.72 6.78
N ARG A 179 -2.69 -11.27 5.77
CA ARG A 179 -2.61 -11.96 4.47
C ARG A 179 -2.08 -13.39 4.60
N ASP A 180 -1.01 -13.59 5.38
CA ASP A 180 -0.38 -14.90 5.55
C ASP A 180 -1.30 -15.93 6.22
N ARG A 181 -2.37 -15.49 6.87
CA ARG A 181 -3.48 -16.33 7.36
C ARG A 181 -4.56 -16.59 6.30
N GLY A 182 -4.29 -16.24 5.04
CA GLY A 182 -5.20 -16.46 3.91
C GLY A 182 -6.29 -15.41 3.73
N LYS A 183 -6.20 -14.27 4.43
CA LYS A 183 -7.16 -13.17 4.25
C LYS A 183 -6.76 -12.27 3.09
N THR A 184 -7.74 -11.69 2.40
CA THR A 184 -7.50 -10.65 1.40
C THR A 184 -7.51 -9.29 2.10
N VAL A 185 -6.57 -8.41 1.73
CA VAL A 185 -6.49 -7.05 2.28
C VAL A 185 -6.67 -6.04 1.17
N PHE A 186 -7.64 -5.15 1.31
CA PHE A 186 -7.76 -3.95 0.48
C PHE A 186 -7.43 -2.74 1.33
N MET A 187 -6.37 -2.02 0.98
CA MET A 187 -5.94 -0.85 1.74
C MET A 187 -5.84 0.41 0.89
N THR A 188 -6.01 1.56 1.52
CA THR A 188 -5.67 2.84 0.92
C THR A 188 -4.45 3.43 1.59
N THR A 189 -3.64 4.14 0.83
CA THR A 189 -2.53 4.93 1.37
C THR A 189 -2.11 6.05 0.41
N HIS A 190 -1.55 7.10 0.98
CA HIS A 190 -0.82 8.13 0.23
C HIS A 190 0.70 7.97 0.39
N LEU A 191 1.18 6.94 1.13
CA LEU A 191 2.59 6.66 1.37
C LEU A 191 3.10 5.61 0.40
N MET A 192 3.90 6.01 -0.58
CA MET A 192 4.43 5.11 -1.61
C MET A 192 5.31 3.99 -1.02
N GLU A 193 6.10 4.29 0.03
CA GLU A 193 6.90 3.28 0.73
C GLU A 193 6.02 2.17 1.33
N GLU A 194 4.85 2.51 1.86
CA GLU A 194 3.91 1.53 2.41
C GLU A 194 3.39 0.61 1.31
N ALA A 195 2.97 1.18 0.19
CA ALA A 195 2.48 0.41 -0.96
C ALA A 195 3.56 -0.52 -1.53
N GLU A 196 4.81 -0.04 -1.69
CA GLU A 196 5.93 -0.87 -2.16
C GLU A 196 6.25 -2.04 -1.24
N ARG A 197 6.09 -1.85 0.07
CA ARG A 197 6.45 -2.87 1.06
C ARG A 197 5.37 -3.89 1.31
N LEU A 198 4.11 -3.52 1.16
CA LEU A 198 2.98 -4.34 1.55
C LEU A 198 2.21 -4.92 0.38
N CYS A 199 1.97 -4.11 -0.66
CA CYS A 199 1.01 -4.47 -1.69
C CYS A 199 1.59 -5.41 -2.74
N ASP A 200 0.84 -6.45 -3.06
CA ASP A 200 1.13 -7.33 -4.18
C ASP A 200 0.80 -6.61 -5.51
N ARG A 201 -0.31 -5.88 -5.54
CA ARG A 201 -0.72 -5.02 -6.65
C ARG A 201 -1.23 -3.68 -6.13
N VAL A 202 -1.07 -2.64 -6.94
CA VAL A 202 -1.53 -1.29 -6.62
C VAL A 202 -2.27 -0.67 -7.81
N ALA A 203 -3.34 0.05 -7.52
CA ALA A 203 -3.98 0.96 -8.45
C ALA A 203 -3.63 2.39 -8.04
N ILE A 204 -3.03 3.15 -8.97
CA ILE A 204 -2.77 4.57 -8.79
C ILE A 204 -4.04 5.34 -9.16
N ILE A 205 -4.59 6.09 -8.21
CA ILE A 205 -5.77 6.92 -8.44
C ILE A 205 -5.42 8.40 -8.31
N GLU A 206 -5.92 9.20 -9.26
CA GLU A 206 -5.82 10.66 -9.23
C GLU A 206 -7.06 11.29 -9.85
N HIS A 207 -7.54 12.37 -9.25
CA HIS A 207 -8.76 13.07 -9.69
C HIS A 207 -9.95 12.12 -9.92
N GLY A 208 -10.09 11.11 -9.06
CA GLY A 208 -11.18 10.13 -9.12
C GLY A 208 -11.04 9.08 -10.22
N ARG A 209 -9.90 8.95 -10.88
CA ARG A 209 -9.67 7.98 -11.96
C ARG A 209 -8.46 7.10 -11.67
N VAL A 210 -8.57 5.82 -11.98
CA VAL A 210 -7.41 4.92 -11.98
C VAL A 210 -6.55 5.25 -13.20
N ILE A 211 -5.29 5.62 -12.95
CA ILE A 211 -4.32 5.98 -13.99
C ILE A 211 -3.60 4.73 -14.49
N ASP A 212 -3.15 3.88 -13.58
CA ASP A 212 -2.49 2.61 -13.88
C ASP A 212 -2.66 1.60 -12.75
N LEU A 213 -2.51 0.32 -13.06
CA LEU A 213 -2.65 -0.79 -12.13
C LEU A 213 -1.67 -1.91 -12.49
N ASP A 214 -0.81 -2.27 -11.54
CA ASP A 214 0.13 -3.40 -11.67
C ASP A 214 0.75 -3.72 -10.31
N THR A 215 1.70 -4.65 -10.26
CA THR A 215 2.62 -4.79 -9.12
C THR A 215 3.47 -3.53 -8.98
N PRO A 216 3.91 -3.14 -7.76
CA PRO A 216 4.81 -2.01 -7.57
C PRO A 216 6.03 -2.05 -8.49
N GLY A 217 6.72 -3.19 -8.56
CA GLY A 217 7.86 -3.38 -9.46
C GLY A 217 7.49 -3.33 -10.95
N GLY A 218 6.28 -3.76 -11.33
CA GLY A 218 5.76 -3.66 -12.70
C GLY A 218 5.60 -2.22 -13.16
N LEU A 219 4.98 -1.39 -12.29
CA LEU A 219 4.84 0.05 -12.53
C LEU A 219 6.18 0.76 -12.68
N VAL A 220 7.13 0.46 -11.77
CA VAL A 220 8.48 1.03 -11.83
C VAL A 220 9.16 0.66 -13.14
N ARG A 221 9.18 -0.62 -13.53
CA ARG A 221 9.79 -1.07 -14.80
C ARG A 221 9.15 -0.41 -16.03
N ARG A 222 7.82 -0.23 -16.02
CA ARG A 222 7.08 0.36 -17.13
C ARG A 222 7.31 1.85 -17.28
N HIS A 223 7.26 2.57 -16.18
CA HIS A 223 7.30 4.04 -16.21
C HIS A 223 8.68 4.63 -15.95
N CYS A 224 9.51 4.00 -15.12
CA CYS A 224 10.82 4.49 -14.72
C CYS A 224 11.90 3.41 -14.93
N PRO A 225 12.14 2.96 -16.18
CA PRO A 225 13.13 1.90 -16.47
C PRO A 225 14.58 2.33 -16.25
N GLU A 226 14.84 3.61 -16.06
CA GLU A 226 16.19 4.15 -15.90
C GLU A 226 16.74 3.86 -14.51
N ARG A 227 17.99 3.40 -14.47
CA ARG A 227 18.74 3.15 -13.24
C ARG A 227 19.96 4.07 -13.20
N THR A 228 20.36 4.45 -12.01
CA THR A 228 21.56 5.27 -11.82
C THR A 228 22.57 4.53 -10.94
N VAL A 229 23.79 4.41 -11.42
CA VAL A 229 24.92 3.91 -10.66
C VAL A 229 25.91 5.05 -10.46
N VAL A 230 26.31 5.29 -9.21
CA VAL A 230 27.30 6.31 -8.85
C VAL A 230 28.53 5.58 -8.32
N VAL A 231 29.66 5.81 -8.95
CA VAL A 231 30.95 5.21 -8.58
C VAL A 231 31.93 6.32 -8.22
N ALA A 232 32.49 6.29 -7.01
CA ALA A 232 33.56 7.19 -6.64
C ALA A 232 34.92 6.54 -6.99
N THR A 233 35.64 7.15 -7.93
CA THR A 233 36.96 6.67 -8.39
C THR A 233 37.88 7.82 -8.79
N ALA A 234 39.15 7.74 -8.37
CA ALA A 234 40.17 8.71 -8.73
C ALA A 234 40.85 8.41 -10.08
N GLY A 235 40.60 7.25 -10.69
CA GLY A 235 41.21 6.84 -11.96
C GLY A 235 40.68 7.64 -13.13
N PRO A 236 41.54 8.18 -14.04
CA PRO A 236 41.08 8.79 -15.27
C PRO A 236 40.58 7.71 -16.25
N GLY A 237 39.66 8.10 -17.18
CA GLY A 237 39.20 7.23 -18.27
C GLY A 237 38.16 6.17 -17.88
N ALA A 238 37.61 6.24 -16.66
CA ALA A 238 36.51 5.35 -16.24
C ALA A 238 35.23 5.64 -17.02
N GLU A 239 34.99 6.90 -17.39
CA GLU A 239 33.81 7.34 -18.13
C GLU A 239 33.70 6.70 -19.51
N GLU A 240 34.83 6.66 -20.23
CA GLU A 240 34.89 6.07 -21.57
C GLU A 240 34.58 4.58 -21.54
N ARG A 241 35.03 3.88 -20.50
CA ARG A 241 34.79 2.46 -20.33
C ARG A 241 33.35 2.12 -19.95
N PHE A 242 32.73 2.96 -19.10
CA PHE A 242 31.33 2.78 -18.78
C PHE A 242 30.41 3.18 -19.93
N GLY A 243 30.82 4.18 -20.76
CA GLY A 243 30.05 4.66 -21.90
C GLY A 243 29.87 3.62 -23.03
N VAL A 244 30.71 2.57 -23.09
CA VAL A 244 30.56 1.52 -24.08
C VAL A 244 29.78 0.30 -23.60
N LEU A 245 29.36 0.28 -22.33
CA LEU A 245 28.58 -0.82 -21.79
C LEU A 245 27.16 -0.82 -22.39
N ALA A 246 26.64 -2.02 -22.63
CA ALA A 246 25.29 -2.18 -23.12
C ALA A 246 24.26 -1.59 -22.13
N GLY A 247 23.26 -0.88 -22.63
CA GLY A 247 22.21 -0.28 -21.80
C GLY A 247 22.60 1.02 -21.10
N VAL A 248 23.81 1.55 -21.26
CA VAL A 248 24.21 2.86 -20.74
C VAL A 248 23.75 3.97 -21.69
N ASP A 249 22.91 4.88 -21.17
CA ASP A 249 22.39 6.04 -21.91
C ASP A 249 23.28 7.27 -21.73
N ALA A 250 23.90 7.46 -20.55
CA ALA A 250 24.76 8.61 -20.25
C ALA A 250 25.75 8.32 -19.13
N VAL A 251 26.95 8.89 -19.26
CA VAL A 251 27.98 8.89 -18.21
C VAL A 251 28.41 10.33 -17.95
N THR A 252 28.41 10.74 -16.69
CA THR A 252 28.84 12.09 -16.28
C THR A 252 29.79 12.00 -15.10
N ARG A 253 30.86 12.80 -15.11
CA ARG A 253 31.79 12.91 -13.99
C ARG A 253 31.67 14.26 -13.32
N ARG A 254 31.67 14.24 -12.01
CA ARG A 254 31.84 15.42 -11.16
C ARG A 254 32.86 15.07 -10.07
N ASP A 255 34.02 15.70 -10.12
CA ASP A 255 35.13 15.45 -9.23
C ASP A 255 35.59 13.96 -9.28
N ASP A 256 35.52 13.25 -8.15
CA ASP A 256 35.84 11.84 -8.02
C ASP A 256 34.65 10.91 -8.28
N ARG A 257 33.45 11.43 -8.59
CA ARG A 257 32.22 10.66 -8.79
C ARG A 257 31.84 10.57 -10.27
N VAL A 258 31.69 9.34 -10.71
CA VAL A 258 31.16 9.00 -12.05
C VAL A 258 29.71 8.52 -11.86
N THR A 259 28.77 9.23 -12.49
CA THR A 259 27.36 8.86 -12.51
C THR A 259 27.05 8.23 -13.86
N ILE A 260 26.59 6.99 -13.83
CA ILE A 260 26.22 6.17 -14.98
C ILE A 260 24.71 6.04 -14.96
N ARG A 261 24.04 6.48 -16.02
CA ARG A 261 22.60 6.29 -16.23
C ARG A 261 22.38 5.31 -17.36
N GLY A 262 21.44 4.41 -17.19
CA GLY A 262 21.17 3.39 -18.19
C GLY A 262 19.90 2.61 -17.87
N ARG A 263 19.63 1.60 -18.70
CA ARG A 263 18.45 0.76 -18.64
C ARG A 263 18.84 -0.71 -18.59
N GLY A 264 17.94 -1.53 -18.07
CA GLY A 264 18.13 -2.97 -17.97
C GLY A 264 18.52 -3.44 -16.58
N ASP A 265 18.20 -4.69 -16.31
CA ASP A 265 18.46 -5.31 -15.01
C ASP A 265 19.94 -5.60 -14.80
N ASP A 266 20.71 -5.77 -15.89
CA ASP A 266 22.13 -6.14 -15.88
C ASP A 266 23.08 -4.93 -15.72
N LEU A 267 22.58 -3.66 -15.83
CA LEU A 267 23.43 -2.47 -15.77
C LEU A 267 24.39 -2.44 -14.57
N VAL A 268 23.88 -2.82 -13.38
CA VAL A 268 24.69 -2.84 -12.15
C VAL A 268 25.77 -3.91 -12.24
N THR A 269 25.45 -5.09 -12.76
CA THR A 269 26.35 -6.22 -12.94
C THR A 269 27.44 -5.86 -13.96
N ASP A 270 27.07 -5.27 -15.09
CA ASP A 270 27.97 -4.86 -16.15
C ASP A 270 28.95 -3.78 -15.67
N VAL A 271 28.48 -2.81 -14.89
CA VAL A 271 29.36 -1.81 -14.27
C VAL A 271 30.35 -2.47 -13.30
N ILE A 272 29.90 -3.40 -12.43
CA ILE A 272 30.77 -4.11 -11.48
C ILE A 272 31.81 -4.95 -12.26
N GLN A 273 31.40 -5.64 -13.32
CA GLN A 273 32.30 -6.43 -14.15
C GLN A 273 33.35 -5.53 -14.82
N CYS A 274 32.97 -4.42 -15.42
CA CYS A 274 33.85 -3.44 -16.01
C CYS A 274 34.87 -2.89 -15.00
N LEU A 275 34.43 -2.59 -13.76
CA LEU A 275 35.33 -2.18 -12.69
C LEU A 275 36.38 -3.24 -12.37
N SER A 276 35.98 -4.51 -12.31
CA SER A 276 36.86 -5.65 -12.03
C SER A 276 37.85 -5.91 -13.15
N GLU A 277 37.38 -5.99 -14.40
CA GLU A 277 38.20 -6.28 -15.58
C GLU A 277 39.28 -5.22 -15.82
N HIS A 278 38.94 -3.96 -15.54
CA HIS A 278 39.87 -2.86 -15.73
C HIS A 278 40.62 -2.44 -14.46
N HIS A 279 40.51 -3.19 -13.37
CA HIS A 279 41.15 -2.93 -12.09
C HIS A 279 40.92 -1.51 -11.58
N ILE A 280 39.73 -0.95 -11.82
CA ILE A 280 39.37 0.41 -11.37
C ILE A 280 39.12 0.36 -9.86
N ARG A 281 39.93 1.14 -9.11
CA ARG A 281 39.72 1.26 -7.65
C ARG A 281 38.53 2.13 -7.34
N VAL A 282 37.62 1.59 -6.51
CA VAL A 282 36.38 2.24 -6.09
C VAL A 282 36.46 2.53 -4.59
N THR A 283 36.12 3.74 -4.21
CA THR A 283 36.02 4.17 -2.80
C THR A 283 34.60 4.22 -2.29
N ASP A 284 33.62 4.45 -3.18
CA ASP A 284 32.18 4.42 -2.87
C ASP A 284 31.42 3.91 -4.11
N PHE A 285 30.39 3.09 -3.86
CA PHE A 285 29.53 2.54 -4.91
C PHE A 285 28.07 2.61 -4.45
N ARG A 286 27.24 3.30 -5.21
CA ARG A 286 25.82 3.47 -4.89
C ARG A 286 24.98 3.21 -6.12
N THR A 287 23.84 2.55 -5.90
CA THR A 287 22.80 2.38 -6.92
C THR A 287 21.54 3.11 -6.46
N THR A 288 20.92 3.82 -7.38
CA THR A 288 19.59 4.41 -7.17
C THR A 288 18.61 3.69 -8.09
N VAL A 289 17.67 3.00 -7.48
CA VAL A 289 16.56 2.34 -8.19
C VAL A 289 15.34 3.24 -8.04
N PRO A 290 14.63 3.53 -9.13
CA PRO A 290 13.38 4.28 -9.05
C PRO A 290 12.35 3.60 -8.16
N THR A 291 11.49 4.42 -7.58
CA THR A 291 10.45 4.03 -6.62
C THR A 291 9.04 4.30 -7.19
N LEU A 292 8.00 3.86 -6.50
CA LEU A 292 6.62 4.26 -6.83
C LEU A 292 6.42 5.78 -6.72
N GLU A 293 7.18 6.49 -5.88
CA GLU A 293 7.13 7.94 -5.79
C GLU A 293 7.60 8.59 -7.11
N ASP A 294 8.66 8.04 -7.74
CA ASP A 294 9.13 8.47 -9.06
C ASP A 294 8.10 8.17 -10.15
N VAL A 295 7.45 7.01 -10.08
CA VAL A 295 6.35 6.66 -11.00
C VAL A 295 5.21 7.64 -10.87
N PHE A 296 4.77 7.90 -9.65
CA PHE A 296 3.68 8.83 -9.37
C PHE A 296 4.01 10.23 -9.93
N LEU A 297 5.18 10.77 -9.59
CA LEU A 297 5.66 12.07 -10.09
C LEU A 297 5.66 12.13 -11.63
N LYS A 298 6.08 11.05 -12.29
CA LYS A 298 6.12 10.98 -13.75
C LYS A 298 4.74 10.95 -14.40
N LEU A 299 3.77 10.25 -13.77
CA LEU A 299 2.42 10.12 -14.31
C LEU A 299 1.56 11.38 -14.08
N THR A 300 1.77 12.07 -12.96
CA THR A 300 0.91 13.17 -12.50
C THR A 300 1.54 14.55 -12.67
N GLY A 301 2.87 14.61 -12.75
CA GLY A 301 3.63 15.86 -12.90
C GLY A 301 3.86 16.61 -11.58
N HIS A 302 3.39 16.10 -10.46
CA HIS A 302 3.58 16.70 -9.13
C HIS A 302 3.88 15.64 -8.05
N SER A 303 4.51 16.08 -6.95
CA SER A 303 4.78 15.21 -5.80
C SER A 303 3.49 14.96 -5.02
N ILE A 304 3.40 13.78 -4.37
CA ILE A 304 2.26 13.43 -3.50
C ILE A 304 2.15 14.32 -2.25
N ARG A 305 3.22 15.06 -1.94
CA ARG A 305 3.34 15.92 -0.74
C ARG A 305 2.94 17.38 -0.97
N ASP A 306 2.59 17.74 -2.19
CA ASP A 306 2.21 19.12 -2.57
C ASP A 306 0.68 19.34 -2.52
#